data_0837a4a50d4de3b55adfe51e0a51cd99
#
_entry.id   0837a4a50d4de3b55adfe51e0a51cd99
#
_cell.length_a   1.000
_cell.length_b   1.000
_cell.length_c   1.000
_cell.angle_alpha   90.00
_cell.angle_beta   90.00
_cell.angle_gamma   90.00
#
_symmetry.space_group_name_H-M   'P 1'
#
loop_
_entity.id
_entity.type
_entity.pdbx_description
1 polymer ?
#
loop_
_entity_poly.entity_id
_entity_poly.type
_entity_poly.pdbx_seq_one_letter_code
_entity_poly.pdbx_strand_id
1 'polypeptide(L)'
;MTYIYQHMGLGDFFMCNGLIRTLINENGEYTLFVKNIYEDSVRQMYSDLPNMNFIVANTISEIADTLHRIFKPGDSHICIGYNRPNFGIPVTTEEWFYFQHNIDIENKWNKFKAVRNKDRELDFFNKFNIKEDYIFVHDDDEDTHPEHRGPKKIDDSLLPSNIRIIRVTPNITNNIFDYCLLIENAKEVHCIESCFAYMTDLLNLNGLYIHEYPESPSKNDGLNDRNDKLADWKNLIKKYK
;
A
#
# COMPACT_ATOMS: atom_id res chain seq x y z
N MET A 1 15.57 -19.65 -11.41
CA MET A 1 14.85 -18.87 -10.36
C MET A 1 15.03 -17.39 -10.61
N THR A 2 13.96 -16.58 -10.45
CA THR A 2 14.04 -15.12 -10.53
C THR A 2 13.65 -14.52 -9.18
N TYR A 3 14.55 -13.75 -8.58
CA TYR A 3 14.31 -13.06 -7.31
C TYR A 3 13.78 -11.65 -7.55
N ILE A 4 12.71 -11.26 -6.84
CA ILE A 4 12.05 -9.96 -7.01
C ILE A 4 12.11 -9.22 -5.67
N TYR A 5 12.54 -7.96 -5.70
CA TYR A 5 12.49 -7.09 -4.54
C TYR A 5 12.21 -5.64 -4.94
N GLN A 6 11.59 -4.91 -4.02
CA GLN A 6 11.17 -3.52 -4.18
C GLN A 6 11.37 -2.76 -2.84
N HIS A 7 10.87 -1.55 -2.69
CA HIS A 7 11.05 -0.73 -1.47
C HIS A 7 10.48 -1.36 -0.18
N MET A 8 9.71 -2.46 -0.28
CA MET A 8 9.23 -3.30 0.82
C MET A 8 8.20 -2.65 1.76
N GLY A 9 7.65 -1.49 1.42
CA GLY A 9 6.45 -0.96 2.06
C GLY A 9 5.21 -1.68 1.54
N LEU A 10 4.16 -1.83 2.38
CA LEU A 10 2.93 -2.49 1.91
C LEU A 10 2.26 -1.71 0.76
N GLY A 11 2.32 -0.37 0.79
CA GLY A 11 1.86 0.47 -0.32
C GLY A 11 2.60 0.19 -1.62
N ASP A 12 3.93 -0.04 -1.54
CA ASP A 12 4.73 -0.40 -2.72
C ASP A 12 4.30 -1.73 -3.34
N PHE A 13 3.87 -2.71 -2.53
CA PHE A 13 3.31 -3.97 -3.04
C PHE A 13 2.01 -3.76 -3.81
N PHE A 14 1.15 -2.85 -3.36
CA PHE A 14 -0.06 -2.48 -4.12
C PHE A 14 0.31 -1.78 -5.43
N MET A 15 1.20 -0.79 -5.39
CA MET A 15 1.66 -0.08 -6.57
C MET A 15 2.32 -1.01 -7.60
N CYS A 16 3.12 -1.98 -7.13
CA CYS A 16 3.86 -2.90 -7.99
C CYS A 16 3.08 -4.16 -8.39
N ASN A 17 1.86 -4.39 -7.88
CA ASN A 17 1.14 -5.63 -8.15
C ASN A 17 0.96 -5.90 -9.64
N GLY A 18 0.41 -4.96 -10.39
CA GLY A 18 0.24 -5.07 -11.83
C GLY A 18 1.55 -5.16 -12.60
N LEU A 19 2.60 -4.46 -12.13
CA LEU A 19 3.95 -4.53 -12.68
C LEU A 19 4.53 -5.94 -12.52
N ILE A 20 4.54 -6.48 -11.32
CA ILE A 20 5.06 -7.82 -11.04
C ILE A 20 4.31 -8.86 -11.87
N ARG A 21 2.98 -8.79 -11.95
CA ARG A 21 2.16 -9.68 -12.77
C ARG A 21 2.44 -9.58 -14.27
N THR A 22 2.92 -8.42 -14.73
CA THR A 22 3.33 -8.23 -16.12
C THR A 22 4.73 -8.79 -16.38
N LEU A 23 5.63 -8.72 -15.41
CA LEU A 23 7.02 -9.19 -15.52
C LEU A 23 7.17 -10.71 -15.40
N ILE A 24 6.24 -11.38 -14.73
CA ILE A 24 6.29 -12.83 -14.55
C ILE A 24 5.56 -13.57 -15.68
N ASN A 25 5.91 -14.81 -15.89
CA ASN A 25 5.25 -15.72 -16.82
C ASN A 25 4.91 -17.05 -16.13
N GLU A 26 4.02 -17.83 -16.73
CA GLU A 26 3.51 -19.06 -16.13
C GLU A 26 4.57 -20.16 -15.96
N ASN A 27 5.63 -20.13 -16.77
CA ASN A 27 6.68 -21.16 -16.78
C ASN A 27 7.90 -20.79 -15.91
N GLY A 28 7.91 -19.59 -15.34
CA GLY A 28 8.99 -19.12 -14.49
C GLY A 28 8.79 -19.52 -13.03
N GLU A 29 9.86 -19.62 -12.28
CA GLU A 29 9.84 -19.73 -10.82
C GLU A 29 10.35 -18.43 -10.23
N TYR A 30 9.56 -17.86 -9.31
CA TYR A 30 9.79 -16.55 -8.73
C TYR A 30 9.87 -16.60 -7.22
N THR A 31 10.68 -15.72 -6.66
CA THR A 31 10.77 -15.52 -5.21
C THR A 31 10.70 -14.03 -4.91
N LEU A 32 9.67 -13.62 -4.20
CA LEU A 32 9.42 -12.24 -3.80
C LEU A 32 9.89 -12.03 -2.35
N PHE A 33 10.71 -10.99 -2.14
CA PHE A 33 11.10 -10.60 -0.79
C PHE A 33 10.01 -9.76 -0.13
N VAL A 34 9.75 -10.04 1.14
CA VAL A 34 8.69 -9.38 1.92
C VAL A 34 9.15 -9.14 3.36
N LYS A 35 8.71 -8.04 3.97
CA LYS A 35 8.88 -7.84 5.42
C LYS A 35 7.96 -8.74 6.21
N ASN A 36 8.45 -9.23 7.34
CA ASN A 36 7.69 -10.08 8.26
C ASN A 36 6.30 -9.49 8.59
N ILE A 37 6.23 -8.19 8.86
CA ILE A 37 4.97 -7.51 9.23
C ILE A 37 3.94 -7.44 8.09
N TYR A 38 4.33 -7.68 6.84
CA TYR A 38 3.46 -7.63 5.66
C TYR A 38 3.27 -9.00 5.00
N GLU A 39 3.90 -10.04 5.54
CA GLU A 39 3.97 -11.36 4.90
C GLU A 39 2.59 -11.92 4.59
N ASP A 40 1.66 -11.91 5.53
CA ASP A 40 0.30 -12.44 5.34
C ASP A 40 -0.45 -11.71 4.22
N SER A 41 -0.36 -10.37 4.21
CA SER A 41 -1.01 -9.55 3.17
C SER A 41 -0.43 -9.84 1.79
N VAL A 42 0.90 -9.90 1.68
CA VAL A 42 1.56 -10.10 0.39
C VAL A 42 1.37 -11.53 -0.12
N ARG A 43 1.42 -12.53 0.74
CA ARG A 43 1.10 -13.92 0.37
C ARG A 43 -0.33 -14.05 -0.15
N GLN A 44 -1.29 -13.39 0.50
CA GLN A 44 -2.67 -13.37 0.01
C GLN A 44 -2.79 -12.64 -1.32
N MET A 45 -2.10 -11.51 -1.49
CA MET A 45 -2.10 -10.70 -2.72
C MET A 45 -1.70 -11.51 -3.96
N TYR A 46 -0.80 -12.46 -3.81
CA TYR A 46 -0.28 -13.30 -4.90
C TYR A 46 -0.66 -14.78 -4.78
N SER A 47 -1.65 -15.12 -3.97
CA SER A 47 -2.04 -16.52 -3.69
C SER A 47 -2.56 -17.30 -4.90
N ASP A 48 -2.91 -16.61 -5.97
CA ASP A 48 -3.30 -17.20 -7.25
C ASP A 48 -2.12 -17.52 -8.17
N LEU A 49 -0.89 -17.25 -7.74
CA LEU A 49 0.33 -17.53 -8.50
C LEU A 49 1.09 -18.72 -7.88
N PRO A 50 0.89 -19.94 -8.38
CA PRO A 50 1.45 -21.14 -7.76
C PRO A 50 2.99 -21.22 -7.85
N ASN A 51 3.59 -20.47 -8.76
CA ASN A 51 5.03 -20.39 -8.98
C ASN A 51 5.69 -19.20 -8.27
N MET A 52 4.96 -18.49 -7.39
CA MET A 52 5.47 -17.40 -6.57
C MET A 52 5.82 -17.91 -5.17
N ASN A 53 7.10 -17.86 -4.84
CA ASN A 53 7.64 -18.14 -3.51
C ASN A 53 7.91 -16.83 -2.76
N PHE A 54 8.10 -16.91 -1.44
CA PHE A 54 8.36 -15.73 -0.61
C PHE A 54 9.52 -15.98 0.33
N ILE A 55 10.39 -14.99 0.47
CA ILE A 55 11.45 -14.96 1.49
C ILE A 55 11.24 -13.73 2.36
N VAL A 56 11.20 -13.95 3.68
CA VAL A 56 11.12 -12.85 4.64
C VAL A 56 12.51 -12.20 4.77
N ALA A 57 12.54 -10.89 4.57
CA ALA A 57 13.69 -10.03 4.86
C ALA A 57 13.16 -8.65 5.25
N ASN A 58 13.66 -8.07 6.34
CA ASN A 58 13.14 -6.83 6.89
C ASN A 58 13.90 -5.59 6.41
N THR A 59 15.09 -5.80 5.87
CA THR A 59 15.99 -4.74 5.37
C THR A 59 16.60 -5.10 4.01
N ILE A 60 17.05 -4.09 3.30
CA ILE A 60 17.79 -4.27 2.04
C ILE A 60 19.10 -5.05 2.26
N SER A 61 19.76 -4.85 3.41
CA SER A 61 20.95 -5.61 3.75
C SER A 61 20.65 -7.10 3.88
N GLU A 62 19.55 -7.46 4.54
CA GLU A 62 19.13 -8.87 4.64
C GLU A 62 18.79 -9.48 3.27
N ILE A 63 18.22 -8.70 2.34
CA ILE A 63 18.01 -9.15 0.95
C ILE A 63 19.34 -9.42 0.28
N ALA A 64 20.29 -8.48 0.36
CA ALA A 64 21.61 -8.62 -0.25
C ALA A 64 22.37 -9.83 0.30
N ASP A 65 22.39 -10.00 1.62
CA ASP A 65 23.04 -11.13 2.30
C ASP A 65 22.38 -12.46 1.91
N THR A 66 21.06 -12.47 1.77
CA THR A 66 20.32 -13.66 1.37
C THR A 66 20.62 -14.02 -0.08
N LEU A 67 20.54 -13.05 -0.99
CA LEU A 67 20.90 -13.27 -2.39
C LEU A 67 22.34 -13.77 -2.54
N HIS A 68 23.29 -13.19 -1.81
CA HIS A 68 24.69 -13.64 -1.85
C HIS A 68 24.82 -15.13 -1.49
N ARG A 69 24.00 -15.65 -0.60
CA ARG A 69 24.05 -17.06 -0.16
C ARG A 69 23.34 -18.03 -1.09
N ILE A 70 22.22 -17.61 -1.71
CA ILE A 70 21.32 -18.53 -2.44
C ILE A 70 21.41 -18.41 -3.96
N PHE A 71 21.92 -17.30 -4.48
CA PHE A 71 21.97 -17.01 -5.92
C PHE A 71 22.92 -17.97 -6.65
N LYS A 72 22.44 -18.60 -7.70
CA LYS A 72 23.16 -19.63 -8.46
C LYS A 72 23.41 -19.17 -9.91
N PRO A 73 24.37 -19.74 -10.61
CA PRO A 73 24.50 -19.54 -12.04
C PRO A 73 23.21 -19.87 -12.78
N GLY A 74 22.73 -18.93 -13.58
CA GLY A 74 21.45 -19.04 -14.31
C GLY A 74 20.25 -18.41 -13.58
N ASP A 75 20.39 -18.00 -12.33
CA ASP A 75 19.39 -17.18 -11.65
C ASP A 75 19.42 -15.72 -12.15
N SER A 76 18.31 -15.03 -11.98
CA SER A 76 18.15 -13.61 -12.30
C SER A 76 17.49 -12.85 -11.14
N HIS A 77 17.53 -11.53 -11.19
CA HIS A 77 16.80 -10.71 -10.25
C HIS A 77 16.10 -9.53 -10.94
N ILE A 78 14.98 -9.11 -10.34
CA ILE A 78 14.22 -7.92 -10.71
C ILE A 78 14.22 -7.01 -9.51
N CYS A 79 14.80 -5.81 -9.69
CA CYS A 79 14.87 -4.77 -8.67
C CYS A 79 13.95 -3.63 -9.07
N ILE A 80 12.93 -3.35 -8.27
CA ILE A 80 11.93 -2.32 -8.57
C ILE A 80 12.13 -1.11 -7.65
N GLY A 81 12.20 0.08 -8.25
CA GLY A 81 12.19 1.36 -7.54
C GLY A 81 13.57 1.90 -7.15
N TYR A 82 14.61 1.08 -7.18
CA TYR A 82 15.97 1.53 -6.88
C TYR A 82 16.66 2.16 -8.09
N ASN A 83 17.76 2.86 -7.83
CA ASN A 83 18.60 3.50 -8.86
C ASN A 83 17.84 4.51 -9.74
N ARG A 84 16.92 5.27 -9.15
CA ARG A 84 16.24 6.36 -9.84
C ARG A 84 17.29 7.39 -10.27
N PRO A 85 17.54 7.54 -11.57
CA PRO A 85 18.48 8.55 -12.05
C PRO A 85 17.88 9.93 -11.88
N ASN A 86 18.73 10.91 -11.64
CA ASN A 86 18.31 12.31 -11.54
C ASN A 86 18.16 12.90 -12.95
N PHE A 87 17.14 12.49 -13.68
CA PHE A 87 16.91 12.93 -15.08
C PHE A 87 16.27 14.32 -15.20
N GLY A 88 15.95 15.00 -14.08
CA GLY A 88 15.21 16.26 -14.14
C GLY A 88 13.79 16.12 -14.68
N ILE A 89 13.30 14.91 -14.92
CA ILE A 89 11.93 14.63 -15.33
C ILE A 89 11.10 14.38 -14.06
N PRO A 90 10.07 15.18 -13.80
CA PRO A 90 9.19 14.95 -12.66
C PRO A 90 8.28 13.75 -12.95
N VAL A 91 8.72 12.55 -12.60
CA VAL A 91 7.88 11.36 -12.58
C VAL A 91 7.59 11.00 -11.13
N THR A 92 6.40 10.53 -10.87
CA THR A 92 6.03 10.00 -9.54
C THR A 92 6.82 8.73 -9.23
N THR A 93 6.82 8.30 -7.99
CA THR A 93 7.45 7.03 -7.59
C THR A 93 6.82 5.85 -8.33
N GLU A 94 5.50 5.86 -8.48
CA GLU A 94 4.77 4.82 -9.21
C GLU A 94 5.16 4.76 -10.69
N GLU A 95 5.15 5.90 -11.36
CA GLU A 95 5.56 5.98 -12.78
C GLU A 95 7.00 5.49 -12.96
N TRP A 96 7.89 5.81 -12.01
CA TRP A 96 9.26 5.31 -12.05
C TRP A 96 9.34 3.79 -11.98
N PHE A 97 8.55 3.14 -11.12
CA PHE A 97 8.54 1.68 -11.00
C PHE A 97 8.22 0.99 -12.33
N TYR A 98 7.24 1.51 -13.07
CA TYR A 98 6.83 0.97 -14.37
C TYR A 98 7.80 1.36 -15.48
N PHE A 99 8.21 2.62 -15.53
CA PHE A 99 9.14 3.14 -16.52
C PHE A 99 10.49 2.39 -16.52
N GLN A 100 11.01 2.09 -15.33
CA GLN A 100 12.26 1.35 -15.13
C GLN A 100 12.28 0.00 -15.88
N HIS A 101 11.12 -0.61 -16.07
CA HIS A 101 10.96 -1.91 -16.74
C HIS A 101 10.33 -1.79 -18.13
N ASN A 102 10.20 -0.59 -18.66
CA ASN A 102 9.56 -0.33 -19.95
C ASN A 102 8.13 -0.91 -20.03
N ILE A 103 7.38 -0.78 -18.94
CA ILE A 103 5.99 -1.22 -18.82
C ILE A 103 5.10 0.00 -18.63
N ASP A 104 3.96 0.01 -19.33
CA ASP A 104 2.99 1.08 -19.22
C ASP A 104 2.36 1.11 -17.80
N ILE A 105 2.26 2.31 -17.21
CA ILE A 105 1.66 2.53 -15.89
C ILE A 105 0.19 2.07 -15.83
N GLU A 106 -0.52 2.02 -16.94
CA GLU A 106 -1.90 1.50 -16.98
C GLU A 106 -1.99 0.04 -16.49
N ASN A 107 -0.90 -0.73 -16.57
CA ASN A 107 -0.87 -2.08 -16.03
C ASN A 107 -1.04 -2.11 -14.50
N LYS A 108 -0.80 -1.01 -13.80
CA LYS A 108 -1.10 -0.88 -12.36
C LYS A 108 -2.56 -1.27 -12.08
N TRP A 109 -3.48 -0.82 -12.92
CA TRP A 109 -4.92 -1.11 -12.76
C TRP A 109 -5.37 -2.31 -13.58
N ASN A 110 -4.95 -2.40 -14.84
CA ASN A 110 -5.42 -3.42 -15.77
C ASN A 110 -4.95 -4.83 -15.39
N LYS A 111 -3.83 -4.95 -14.67
CA LYS A 111 -3.25 -6.22 -14.21
C LYS A 111 -3.32 -6.41 -12.70
N PHE A 112 -3.83 -5.42 -11.97
CA PHE A 112 -3.98 -5.57 -10.54
C PHE A 112 -4.94 -6.72 -10.21
N LYS A 113 -4.50 -7.60 -9.29
CA LYS A 113 -5.33 -8.69 -8.79
C LYS A 113 -4.89 -9.09 -7.39
N ALA A 114 -5.85 -9.24 -6.51
CA ALA A 114 -5.67 -9.88 -5.21
C ALA A 114 -6.84 -10.82 -4.93
N VAL A 115 -6.54 -12.00 -4.42
CA VAL A 115 -7.58 -12.97 -4.04
C VAL A 115 -8.10 -12.62 -2.65
N ARG A 116 -9.40 -12.43 -2.54
CA ARG A 116 -10.07 -12.13 -1.27
C ARG A 116 -10.46 -13.43 -0.55
N ASN A 117 -10.32 -13.44 0.76
CA ASN A 117 -10.81 -14.50 1.63
C ASN A 117 -12.05 -14.01 2.38
N LYS A 118 -13.24 -14.25 1.79
CA LYS A 118 -14.52 -13.75 2.30
C LYS A 118 -14.86 -14.25 3.69
N ASP A 119 -14.50 -15.48 4.04
CA ASP A 119 -14.75 -16.04 5.37
C ASP A 119 -13.90 -15.31 6.41
N ARG A 120 -12.62 -15.11 6.13
CA ARG A 120 -11.70 -14.37 7.00
C ARG A 120 -12.14 -12.90 7.16
N GLU A 121 -12.57 -12.26 6.09
CA GLU A 121 -13.10 -10.90 6.11
C GLU A 121 -14.37 -10.80 6.98
N LEU A 122 -15.28 -11.79 6.86
CA LEU A 122 -16.51 -11.84 7.65
C LEU A 122 -16.22 -12.06 9.14
N ASP A 123 -15.31 -12.97 9.45
CA ASP A 123 -14.88 -13.20 10.84
C ASP A 123 -14.28 -11.94 11.46
N PHE A 124 -13.49 -11.20 10.68
CA PHE A 124 -12.92 -9.93 11.12
C PHE A 124 -13.99 -8.85 11.31
N PHE A 125 -14.89 -8.69 10.36
CA PHE A 125 -16.01 -7.74 10.42
C PHE A 125 -16.89 -7.96 11.64
N ASN A 126 -17.20 -9.20 11.96
CA ASN A 126 -18.06 -9.58 13.10
C ASN A 126 -17.47 -9.14 14.45
N LYS A 127 -16.15 -8.97 14.59
CA LYS A 127 -15.51 -8.49 15.82
C LYS A 127 -15.93 -7.08 16.19
N PHE A 128 -16.37 -6.27 15.23
CA PHE A 128 -16.78 -4.88 15.45
C PHE A 128 -18.22 -4.74 15.93
N ASN A 129 -19.02 -5.83 15.90
CA ASN A 129 -20.43 -5.84 16.33
C ASN A 129 -21.23 -4.64 15.79
N ILE A 130 -21.15 -4.41 14.49
CA ILE A 130 -21.75 -3.25 13.81
C ILE A 130 -23.25 -3.52 13.61
N LYS A 131 -24.10 -2.59 14.06
CA LYS A 131 -25.56 -2.66 13.93
C LYS A 131 -26.15 -1.39 13.30
N GLU A 132 -25.32 -0.44 12.96
CA GLU A 132 -25.68 0.90 12.49
C GLU A 132 -24.75 1.35 11.39
N ASP A 133 -25.12 2.40 10.66
CA ASP A 133 -24.23 3.04 9.70
C ASP A 133 -22.94 3.51 10.39
N TYR A 134 -21.83 3.41 9.69
CA TYR A 134 -20.52 3.87 10.19
C TYR A 134 -19.66 4.43 9.07
N ILE A 135 -18.66 5.17 9.44
CA ILE A 135 -17.56 5.58 8.58
C ILE A 135 -16.29 4.83 8.99
N PHE A 136 -15.50 4.47 7.99
CA PHE A 136 -14.18 3.87 8.19
C PHE A 136 -13.11 4.95 8.10
N VAL A 137 -12.18 4.95 9.05
CA VAL A 137 -11.08 5.93 9.09
C VAL A 137 -9.75 5.21 9.23
N HIS A 138 -8.82 5.54 8.35
CA HIS A 138 -7.41 5.14 8.46
C HIS A 138 -6.50 6.36 8.43
N ASP A 139 -5.78 6.56 9.50
CA ASP A 139 -4.76 7.60 9.66
C ASP A 139 -3.54 7.07 10.45
N ASP A 140 -2.52 7.89 10.63
CA ASP A 140 -1.37 7.51 11.42
C ASP A 140 -1.69 7.61 12.92
N ASP A 141 -1.23 6.62 13.68
CA ASP A 141 -1.14 6.72 15.12
C ASP A 141 0.15 7.49 15.51
N GLU A 142 0.09 8.23 16.61
CA GLU A 142 1.23 9.04 17.09
C GLU A 142 2.52 8.23 17.27
N ASP A 143 2.38 6.92 17.47
CA ASP A 143 3.50 6.01 17.76
C ASP A 143 4.12 5.34 16.51
N THR A 144 3.49 5.41 15.32
CA THR A 144 3.90 4.57 14.19
C THR A 144 5.02 5.15 13.31
N HIS A 145 5.26 6.45 13.34
CA HIS A 145 6.31 7.09 12.52
C HIS A 145 7.02 8.26 13.23
N PRO A 146 7.74 8.01 14.36
CA PRO A 146 8.38 9.09 15.12
C PRO A 146 9.53 9.81 14.40
N GLU A 147 10.09 9.23 13.33
CA GLU A 147 11.40 9.69 12.83
C GLU A 147 11.35 10.68 11.67
N HIS A 148 10.29 10.73 10.87
CA HIS A 148 10.35 11.48 9.60
C HIS A 148 9.20 12.44 9.28
N ARG A 149 8.02 12.23 9.83
CA ARG A 149 6.85 13.09 9.55
C ARG A 149 5.96 13.05 10.78
N GLY A 150 5.52 14.17 11.30
CA GLY A 150 4.53 14.17 12.38
C GLY A 150 3.31 13.31 12.01
N PRO A 151 2.55 12.79 13.00
CA PRO A 151 1.41 11.93 12.75
C PRO A 151 0.39 12.64 11.85
N LYS A 152 -0.03 11.97 10.78
CA LYS A 152 -1.08 12.45 9.88
C LYS A 152 -2.42 11.97 10.43
N LYS A 153 -2.94 12.65 11.43
CA LYS A 153 -4.21 12.31 12.06
C LYS A 153 -5.36 13.11 11.43
N ILE A 154 -6.39 12.40 11.03
CA ILE A 154 -7.62 13.03 10.51
C ILE A 154 -8.38 13.66 11.69
N ASP A 155 -8.66 14.96 11.57
CA ASP A 155 -9.42 15.70 12.58
C ASP A 155 -10.88 15.25 12.56
N ASP A 156 -11.37 14.80 13.71
CA ASP A 156 -12.75 14.32 13.86
C ASP A 156 -13.79 15.41 13.57
N SER A 157 -13.44 16.70 13.70
CA SER A 157 -14.33 17.81 13.33
C SER A 157 -14.67 17.87 11.85
N LEU A 158 -13.88 17.16 11.02
CA LEU A 158 -14.00 17.08 9.57
C LEU A 158 -14.79 15.85 9.12
N LEU A 159 -15.14 14.99 10.06
CA LEU A 159 -15.93 13.79 9.82
C LEU A 159 -17.42 14.05 10.11
N PRO A 160 -18.35 13.31 9.50
CA PRO A 160 -19.77 13.43 9.79
C PRO A 160 -20.07 13.23 11.29
N SER A 161 -20.76 14.18 11.90
CA SER A 161 -20.91 14.30 13.37
C SER A 161 -21.88 13.32 14.01
N ASN A 162 -22.72 12.60 13.31
CA ASN A 162 -23.79 11.77 13.88
C ASN A 162 -23.72 10.32 13.41
N ILE A 163 -22.53 9.84 13.16
CA ILE A 163 -22.30 8.50 12.67
C ILE A 163 -21.15 7.85 13.45
N ARG A 164 -21.21 6.53 13.63
CA ARG A 164 -20.14 5.79 14.29
C ARG A 164 -18.85 5.87 13.49
N ILE A 165 -17.75 6.20 14.14
CA ILE A 165 -16.41 6.15 13.55
C ILE A 165 -15.75 4.82 13.92
N ILE A 166 -15.29 4.10 12.91
CA ILE A 166 -14.43 2.93 13.07
C ILE A 166 -13.04 3.30 12.55
N ARG A 167 -12.15 3.62 13.48
CA ARG A 167 -10.77 3.96 13.20
C ARG A 167 -9.90 2.71 13.27
N VAL A 168 -9.05 2.53 12.27
CA VAL A 168 -8.09 1.43 12.27
C VAL A 168 -7.10 1.63 13.41
N THR A 169 -6.90 0.59 14.19
CA THR A 169 -5.85 0.53 15.21
C THR A 169 -4.78 -0.48 14.79
N PRO A 170 -3.51 -0.19 15.05
CA PRO A 170 -2.43 -1.14 14.78
C PRO A 170 -2.65 -2.49 15.46
N ASN A 171 -2.12 -3.56 14.89
CA ASN A 171 -2.05 -4.89 15.49
C ASN A 171 -3.38 -5.65 15.71
N ILE A 172 -4.49 -5.24 15.13
CA ILE A 172 -5.73 -6.04 15.19
C ILE A 172 -5.63 -7.25 14.24
N THR A 173 -4.94 -7.11 13.14
CA THR A 173 -4.69 -8.16 12.16
C THR A 173 -3.36 -7.95 11.43
N ASN A 174 -2.73 -9.03 10.97
CA ASN A 174 -1.51 -9.00 10.15
C ASN A 174 -1.83 -8.92 8.65
N ASN A 175 -3.12 -8.93 8.28
CA ASN A 175 -3.52 -8.96 6.89
C ASN A 175 -4.46 -7.82 6.56
N ILE A 176 -4.01 -6.90 5.71
CA ILE A 176 -4.79 -5.73 5.31
C ILE A 176 -6.12 -6.11 4.62
N PHE A 177 -6.18 -7.26 3.93
CA PHE A 177 -7.39 -7.70 3.23
C PHE A 177 -8.53 -8.09 4.18
N ASP A 178 -8.25 -8.34 5.46
CA ASP A 178 -9.30 -8.57 6.46
C ASP A 178 -10.24 -7.36 6.58
N TYR A 179 -9.74 -6.16 6.32
CA TYR A 179 -10.52 -4.92 6.35
C TYR A 179 -11.45 -4.74 5.14
N CYS A 180 -11.32 -5.54 4.07
CA CYS A 180 -12.08 -5.32 2.84
C CYS A 180 -13.59 -5.24 3.07
N LEU A 181 -14.17 -6.18 3.82
CA LEU A 181 -15.62 -6.19 4.09
C LEU A 181 -16.02 -4.99 4.98
N LEU A 182 -15.16 -4.62 5.94
CA LEU A 182 -15.38 -3.46 6.81
C LEU A 182 -15.38 -2.15 6.01
N ILE A 183 -14.51 -2.04 5.01
CA ILE A 183 -14.41 -0.87 4.14
C ILE A 183 -15.59 -0.83 3.16
N GLU A 184 -15.94 -1.96 2.53
CA GLU A 184 -17.05 -2.02 1.56
C GLU A 184 -18.43 -1.70 2.17
N ASN A 185 -18.64 -2.01 3.45
CA ASN A 185 -19.89 -1.74 4.14
C ASN A 185 -19.93 -0.37 4.84
N ALA A 186 -18.83 0.37 4.82
CA ALA A 186 -18.81 1.72 5.34
C ALA A 186 -19.65 2.67 4.47
N LYS A 187 -20.31 3.62 5.10
CA LYS A 187 -21.03 4.69 4.39
C LYS A 187 -20.07 5.65 3.70
N GLU A 188 -18.96 5.94 4.36
CA GLU A 188 -17.86 6.72 3.86
C GLU A 188 -16.52 6.10 4.33
N VAL A 189 -15.49 6.26 3.52
CA VAL A 189 -14.12 5.81 3.81
C VAL A 189 -13.20 7.00 3.78
N HIS A 190 -12.53 7.27 4.88
CA HIS A 190 -11.58 8.35 5.04
C HIS A 190 -10.18 7.79 5.27
N CYS A 191 -9.25 8.06 4.37
CA CYS A 191 -7.88 7.57 4.45
C CYS A 191 -6.88 8.70 4.23
N ILE A 192 -5.74 8.61 4.89
CA ILE A 192 -4.52 9.29 4.44
C ILE A 192 -3.93 8.53 3.25
N GLU A 193 -2.98 9.13 2.54
CA GLU A 193 -2.22 8.45 1.50
C GLU A 193 -1.39 7.31 2.11
N SER A 194 -1.86 6.08 1.90
CA SER A 194 -1.32 4.86 2.53
C SER A 194 -1.71 3.61 1.75
N CYS A 195 -1.26 2.43 2.20
CA CYS A 195 -1.67 1.15 1.62
C CYS A 195 -3.19 0.93 1.63
N PHE A 196 -3.92 1.50 2.59
CA PHE A 196 -5.38 1.45 2.62
C PHE A 196 -6.01 2.23 1.46
N ALA A 197 -5.47 3.40 1.11
CA ALA A 197 -5.93 4.16 -0.04
C ALA A 197 -5.76 3.35 -1.34
N TYR A 198 -4.61 2.70 -1.52
CA TYR A 198 -4.39 1.82 -2.69
C TYR A 198 -5.29 0.60 -2.69
N MET A 199 -5.58 0.01 -1.51
CA MET A 199 -6.49 -1.12 -1.42
C MET A 199 -7.93 -0.75 -1.84
N THR A 200 -8.36 0.48 -1.60
CA THR A 200 -9.70 0.92 -1.98
C THR A 200 -9.95 0.91 -3.48
N ASP A 201 -8.90 0.96 -4.29
CA ASP A 201 -9.00 0.81 -5.75
C ASP A 201 -9.56 -0.56 -6.17
N LEU A 202 -9.51 -1.57 -5.28
CA LEU A 202 -10.05 -2.92 -5.50
C LEU A 202 -11.51 -3.07 -5.10
N LEU A 203 -12.03 -2.10 -4.37
CA LEU A 203 -13.30 -2.21 -3.67
C LEU A 203 -14.34 -1.31 -4.35
N ASN A 204 -15.58 -1.78 -4.36
CA ASN A 204 -16.70 -0.97 -4.83
C ASN A 204 -17.23 -0.13 -3.67
N LEU A 205 -16.79 1.12 -3.58
CA LEU A 205 -17.07 2.00 -2.45
C LEU A 205 -18.23 2.96 -2.73
N ASN A 206 -19.01 3.27 -1.69
CA ASN A 206 -20.04 4.30 -1.74
C ASN A 206 -19.45 5.72 -1.73
N GLY A 207 -18.35 5.94 -1.00
CA GLY A 207 -17.64 7.20 -0.93
C GLY A 207 -16.23 7.01 -0.39
N LEU A 208 -15.25 7.62 -1.07
CA LEU A 208 -13.85 7.61 -0.66
C LEU A 208 -13.32 9.03 -0.57
N TYR A 209 -12.72 9.37 0.57
CA TYR A 209 -12.09 10.65 0.84
C TYR A 209 -10.62 10.43 1.19
N ILE A 210 -9.72 10.91 0.36
CA ILE A 210 -8.28 10.89 0.63
C ILE A 210 -7.87 12.23 1.26
N HIS A 211 -7.33 12.16 2.48
CA HIS A 211 -6.82 13.30 3.20
C HIS A 211 -5.35 13.50 2.86
N GLU A 212 -5.06 14.57 2.16
CA GLU A 212 -3.70 14.96 1.80
C GLU A 212 -3.13 15.90 2.85
N TYR A 213 -1.91 15.64 3.27
CA TYR A 213 -1.16 16.50 4.16
C TYR A 213 -0.01 17.11 3.38
N PRO A 214 0.25 18.42 3.54
CA PRO A 214 1.42 19.02 2.91
C PRO A 214 2.66 18.25 3.38
N GLU A 215 3.51 17.86 2.45
CA GLU A 215 4.81 17.31 2.80
C GLU A 215 5.53 18.30 3.71
N SER A 216 6.04 17.81 4.86
CA SER A 216 6.95 18.63 5.66
C SER A 216 8.11 19.00 4.75
N PRO A 217 8.38 20.30 4.55
CA PRO A 217 9.53 20.69 3.75
C PRO A 217 10.76 19.98 4.35
N SER A 218 11.58 19.39 3.49
CA SER A 218 12.82 18.78 3.92
C SER A 218 13.60 19.86 4.69
N LYS A 219 14.29 19.49 5.76
CA LYS A 219 15.04 20.44 6.60
C LYS A 219 16.04 21.31 5.80
N ASN A 220 16.25 21.02 4.53
CA ASN A 220 17.20 21.67 3.64
C ASN A 220 16.61 22.74 2.72
N ASP A 221 15.30 22.94 2.65
CA ASP A 221 14.72 23.80 1.60
C ASP A 221 14.57 25.27 2.00
N GLY A 222 15.01 25.65 3.18
CA GLY A 222 15.08 27.08 3.59
C GLY A 222 13.75 27.84 3.63
N LEU A 223 12.63 27.17 3.37
CA LEU A 223 11.29 27.74 3.38
C LEU A 223 10.66 27.60 4.77
N ASN A 224 10.89 28.62 5.59
CA ASN A 224 10.35 28.75 6.95
C ASN A 224 8.88 29.22 6.97
N ASP A 225 8.09 28.96 5.95
CA ASP A 225 6.68 29.37 5.93
C ASP A 225 5.79 28.14 6.15
N ARG A 226 5.87 27.57 7.37
CA ARG A 226 4.90 26.61 7.86
C ARG A 226 3.64 27.34 8.29
N ASN A 227 2.92 27.89 7.37
CA ASN A 227 1.50 28.09 7.61
C ASN A 227 0.87 26.70 7.53
N ASP A 228 0.49 26.17 8.68
CA ASP A 228 -0.35 24.98 8.84
C ASP A 228 -1.74 25.23 8.24
N LYS A 229 -1.76 25.51 6.96
CA LYS A 229 -2.96 25.38 6.17
C LYS A 229 -3.07 23.90 5.89
N LEU A 230 -3.92 23.21 6.66
CA LEU A 230 -4.63 22.06 6.16
C LEU A 230 -4.93 22.36 4.69
N ALA A 231 -4.32 21.61 3.79
CA ALA A 231 -4.56 21.77 2.38
C ALA A 231 -6.06 21.79 2.18
N ASP A 232 -6.56 22.83 1.54
CA ASP A 232 -7.98 23.04 1.32
C ASP A 232 -8.58 21.71 0.89
N TRP A 233 -9.53 21.21 1.67
CA TRP A 233 -10.23 19.95 1.50
C TRP A 233 -10.85 19.87 0.11
N LYS A 234 -10.05 19.63 -0.89
CA LYS A 234 -10.58 19.16 -2.16
C LYS A 234 -10.76 17.66 -2.00
N ASN A 235 -11.99 17.30 -1.64
CA ASN A 235 -12.51 15.96 -1.82
C ASN A 235 -12.12 15.47 -3.22
N LEU A 236 -10.97 14.87 -3.34
CA LEU A 236 -10.61 14.12 -4.53
C LEU A 236 -11.45 12.85 -4.48
N ILE A 237 -12.73 12.98 -4.90
CA ILE A 237 -13.51 11.81 -5.27
C ILE A 237 -12.77 11.25 -6.48
N LYS A 238 -11.85 10.34 -6.23
CA LYS A 238 -11.27 9.54 -7.30
C LYS A 238 -12.36 8.57 -7.74
N LYS A 239 -13.19 9.01 -8.69
CA LYS A 239 -14.04 8.10 -9.45
C LYS A 239 -13.14 7.31 -10.36
N TYR A 240 -12.68 6.16 -9.89
CA TYR A 240 -12.16 5.15 -10.78
C TYR A 240 -13.35 4.45 -11.45
N LYS A 241 -13.37 4.52 -12.75
CA LYS A 241 -14.26 3.71 -13.57
C LYS A 241 -13.61 2.35 -13.82
#